data_b50d1f0e5d8c2dd034fc192489333eef
#
_entry.id   b50d1f0e5d8c2dd034fc192489333eef
#
_cell.length_a   1.000
_cell.length_b   1.000
_cell.length_c   1.000
_cell.angle_alpha   90.00
_cell.angle_beta   90.00
_cell.angle_gamma   90.00
#
_symmetry.space_group_name_H-M   'P 1'
#
loop_
_entity.id
_entity.type
_entity.pdbx_description
1 polymer ?
#
loop_
_entity_poly.entity_id
_entity_poly.type
_entity_poly.pdbx_seq_one_letter_code
_entity_poly.pdbx_strand_id
1 'polypeptide(L)'
;MVGGLERYYQLARVFRDEDPRADRAYGEATQIDIELSFTSQDEVLNLVESMFIALVRDVFPEKYLTKIPFPRIPYAEALKKYQTEKPDLRQNKDDPNELAFCFIVDWPLFEWNKEERRWDPNHHIFTAPKPEHVRLIDTDPGRAHSLQHDFVLNGFEIAGGSIRITDPAVQEKIFELVGIKKEEGRHKFQHMLEAFSFGVPPHGGIAIGLDRMLIPLLGETNLREVIAFPKTGDGRDLMVGAPSSLSEQKLRELGIEVIKEKTSPKNKQTKKR
;
A
#
# COMPACT_ATOMS: atom_id res chain seq x y z
N MET A 1 11.70 0.86 15.58
CA MET A 1 10.94 1.51 16.66
C MET A 1 11.19 0.85 18.02
N VAL A 2 10.88 -0.43 18.24
CA VAL A 2 11.11 -1.13 19.52
C VAL A 2 12.57 -1.04 20.01
N GLY A 3 13.54 -1.03 19.10
CA GLY A 3 14.97 -0.86 19.39
C GLY A 3 15.43 0.55 19.78
N GLY A 4 14.50 1.50 19.99
CA GLY A 4 14.81 2.86 20.44
C GLY A 4 15.02 3.90 19.33
N LEU A 5 14.73 3.56 18.06
CA LEU A 5 14.71 4.56 16.99
C LEU A 5 13.38 5.32 17.04
N GLU A 6 13.44 6.64 17.20
CA GLU A 6 12.23 7.47 17.27
C GLU A 6 11.75 7.92 15.90
N ARG A 7 12.67 8.13 14.97
CA ARG A 7 12.39 8.55 13.59
C ARG A 7 13.29 7.80 12.65
N TYR A 8 12.70 7.28 11.59
CA TYR A 8 13.37 6.49 10.59
C TYR A 8 12.85 6.84 9.21
N TYR A 9 13.73 6.90 8.22
CA TYR A 9 13.32 6.90 6.82
C TYR A 9 14.34 6.16 5.95
N GLN A 10 13.88 5.66 4.83
CA GLN A 10 14.74 5.11 3.79
C GLN A 10 14.13 5.27 2.41
N LEU A 11 14.98 5.23 1.39
CA LEU A 11 14.60 4.99 0.01
C LEU A 11 14.66 3.48 -0.24
N ALA A 12 13.54 2.81 -0.02
CA ALA A 12 13.47 1.36 -0.02
C ALA A 12 13.14 0.81 -1.41
N ARG A 13 13.90 -0.19 -1.86
CA ARG A 13 13.50 -1.06 -2.96
C ARG A 13 12.48 -2.06 -2.44
N VAL A 14 11.31 -2.09 -3.06
CA VAL A 14 10.23 -3.01 -2.71
C VAL A 14 9.88 -3.90 -3.89
N PHE A 15 9.51 -5.15 -3.58
CA PHE A 15 9.12 -6.15 -4.56
C PHE A 15 7.70 -6.60 -4.24
N ARG A 16 6.79 -6.50 -5.21
CA ARG A 16 5.40 -6.89 -5.09
C ARG A 16 4.95 -7.63 -6.33
N ASP A 17 4.18 -8.70 -6.14
CA ASP A 17 3.48 -9.39 -7.21
C ASP A 17 2.16 -8.66 -7.46
N GLU A 18 2.21 -7.63 -8.27
CA GLU A 18 1.07 -6.79 -8.64
C GLU A 18 0.83 -6.83 -10.14
N ASP A 19 -0.43 -6.77 -10.53
CA ASP A 19 -0.79 -6.60 -11.94
C ASP A 19 -0.24 -5.27 -12.46
N PRO A 20 0.50 -5.28 -13.57
CA PRO A 20 1.03 -4.05 -14.15
C PRO A 20 -0.10 -3.19 -14.71
N ARG A 21 -0.14 -1.94 -14.27
CA ARG A 21 -1.09 -0.92 -14.72
C ARG A 21 -0.35 0.34 -15.13
N ALA A 22 -1.09 1.33 -15.62
CA ALA A 22 -0.49 2.62 -15.97
C ALA A 22 0.20 3.30 -14.77
N ASP A 23 -0.32 3.08 -13.56
CA ASP A 23 0.15 3.66 -12.30
C ASP A 23 0.94 2.68 -11.42
N ARG A 24 1.26 1.46 -11.91
CA ARG A 24 1.97 0.44 -11.14
C ARG A 24 3.10 -0.21 -11.91
N ALA A 25 4.29 -0.28 -11.30
CA ALA A 25 5.42 -1.00 -11.85
C ALA A 25 5.23 -2.53 -11.72
N TYR A 26 5.81 -3.28 -12.66
CA TYR A 26 5.84 -4.73 -12.56
C TYR A 26 6.93 -5.18 -11.60
N GLY A 27 6.50 -5.69 -10.46
CA GLY A 27 7.34 -6.41 -9.50
C GLY A 27 8.27 -5.57 -8.63
N GLU A 28 8.78 -4.45 -9.11
CA GLU A 28 9.78 -3.62 -8.41
C GLU A 28 9.40 -2.15 -8.43
N ALA A 29 9.51 -1.50 -7.27
CA ALA A 29 9.31 -0.05 -7.13
C ALA A 29 10.21 0.52 -6.04
N THR A 30 10.38 1.84 -6.02
CA THR A 30 11.07 2.54 -4.94
C THR A 30 10.06 3.27 -4.06
N GLN A 31 10.19 3.15 -2.74
CA GLN A 31 9.37 3.87 -1.78
C GLN A 31 10.25 4.77 -0.89
N ILE A 32 9.72 5.94 -0.56
CA ILE A 32 10.21 6.73 0.57
C ILE A 32 9.40 6.24 1.77
N ASP A 33 10.05 5.44 2.61
CA ASP A 33 9.44 4.83 3.78
C ASP A 33 9.79 5.66 5.01
N ILE A 34 8.77 6.10 5.75
CA ILE A 34 8.91 6.98 6.93
C ILE A 34 8.18 6.35 8.10
N GLU A 35 8.88 6.13 9.20
CA GLU A 35 8.33 5.54 10.42
C GLU A 35 8.66 6.39 11.65
N LEU A 36 7.67 6.61 12.51
CA LEU A 36 7.76 7.42 13.72
C LEU A 36 7.34 6.63 14.94
N SER A 37 8.05 6.82 16.06
CA SER A 37 7.63 6.39 17.40
C SER A 37 7.03 7.54 18.18
N PHE A 38 6.22 7.21 19.20
CA PHE A 38 5.53 8.18 20.06
C PHE A 38 4.70 9.19 19.26
N THR A 39 3.98 8.68 18.27
CA THR A 39 3.26 9.49 17.28
C THR A 39 1.77 9.11 17.21
N SER A 40 1.01 10.01 16.63
CA SER A 40 -0.39 9.84 16.26
C SER A 40 -0.58 9.93 14.74
N GLN A 41 -1.76 9.54 14.26
CA GLN A 41 -2.11 9.69 12.84
C GLN A 41 -1.95 11.14 12.39
N ASP A 42 -2.44 12.10 13.18
CA ASP A 42 -2.38 13.52 12.85
C ASP A 42 -0.93 14.03 12.73
N GLU A 43 -0.02 13.56 13.57
CA GLU A 43 1.38 13.95 13.50
C GLU A 43 2.08 13.40 12.26
N VAL A 44 1.78 12.15 11.86
CA VAL A 44 2.28 11.58 10.59
C VAL A 44 1.77 12.40 9.42
N LEU A 45 0.47 12.69 9.37
CA LEU A 45 -0.13 13.46 8.27
C LEU A 45 0.43 14.90 8.20
N ASN A 46 0.63 15.56 9.34
CA ASN A 46 1.22 16.91 9.40
C ASN A 46 2.68 16.93 8.92
N LEU A 47 3.45 15.89 9.26
CA LEU A 47 4.83 15.75 8.79
C LEU A 47 4.87 15.63 7.26
N VAL A 48 4.04 14.73 6.69
CA VAL A 48 3.95 14.51 5.25
C VAL A 48 3.48 15.77 4.52
N GLU A 49 2.45 16.44 5.05
CA GLU A 49 1.97 17.71 4.50
C GLU A 49 3.10 18.75 4.45
N SER A 50 3.81 18.94 5.56
CA SER A 50 4.92 19.91 5.64
C SER A 50 6.04 19.57 4.66
N MET A 51 6.37 18.28 4.52
CA MET A 51 7.39 17.78 3.59
C MET A 51 6.99 18.06 2.15
N PHE A 52 5.73 17.80 1.75
CA PHE A 52 5.28 18.02 0.37
C PHE A 52 5.10 19.51 0.04
N ILE A 53 4.69 20.33 1.00
CA ILE A 53 4.67 21.79 0.82
C ILE A 53 6.10 22.30 0.52
N ALA A 54 7.09 21.85 1.28
CA ALA A 54 8.50 22.20 1.04
C ALA A 54 9.01 21.66 -0.29
N LEU A 55 8.71 20.38 -0.61
CA LEU A 55 9.10 19.75 -1.87
C LEU A 55 8.57 20.53 -3.09
N VAL A 56 7.28 20.85 -3.09
CA VAL A 56 6.68 21.61 -4.21
C VAL A 56 7.32 22.99 -4.33
N ARG A 57 7.46 23.72 -3.23
CA ARG A 57 8.07 25.05 -3.25
C ARG A 57 9.50 25.05 -3.77
N ASP A 58 10.32 24.06 -3.35
CA ASP A 58 11.75 24.09 -3.57
C ASP A 58 12.18 23.39 -4.87
N VAL A 59 11.38 22.41 -5.35
CA VAL A 59 11.72 21.59 -6.53
C VAL A 59 10.83 21.87 -7.74
N PHE A 60 9.60 22.31 -7.52
CA PHE A 60 8.60 22.56 -8.57
C PHE A 60 8.01 23.97 -8.43
N PRO A 61 8.83 25.05 -8.51
CA PRO A 61 8.37 26.42 -8.26
C PRO A 61 7.34 26.91 -9.26
N GLU A 62 7.18 26.28 -10.41
CA GLU A 62 6.16 26.57 -11.42
C GLU A 62 4.78 26.03 -11.05
N LYS A 63 4.72 25.08 -10.08
CA LYS A 63 3.47 24.46 -9.65
C LYS A 63 2.88 25.14 -8.42
N TYR A 64 1.58 24.99 -8.24
CA TYR A 64 0.91 25.55 -7.08
C TYR A 64 -0.02 24.55 -6.41
N LEU A 65 -0.19 24.70 -5.10
CA LEU A 65 -1.04 23.86 -4.26
C LEU A 65 -2.46 24.40 -4.27
N THR A 66 -3.44 23.56 -4.59
CA THR A 66 -4.87 23.96 -4.62
C THR A 66 -5.36 24.42 -3.25
N LYS A 67 -4.91 23.75 -2.19
CA LYS A 67 -5.37 24.04 -0.83
C LYS A 67 -4.32 23.65 0.22
N ILE A 68 -4.13 24.52 1.21
CA ILE A 68 -3.38 24.28 2.45
C ILE A 68 -4.28 24.72 3.62
N PRO A 69 -4.44 23.91 4.69
CA PRO A 69 -3.93 22.55 4.86
C PRO A 69 -4.61 21.56 3.88
N PHE A 70 -3.91 20.43 3.63
CA PHE A 70 -4.43 19.37 2.76
C PHE A 70 -5.71 18.78 3.36
N PRO A 71 -6.80 18.65 2.58
CA PRO A 71 -8.04 18.06 3.06
C PRO A 71 -7.84 16.65 3.61
N ARG A 72 -8.45 16.34 4.75
CA ARG A 72 -8.57 15.01 5.33
C ARG A 72 -10.00 14.55 5.13
N ILE A 73 -10.21 13.59 4.26
CA ILE A 73 -11.52 13.16 3.79
C ILE A 73 -11.79 11.75 4.32
N PRO A 74 -12.84 11.53 5.11
CA PRO A 74 -13.24 10.20 5.50
C PRO A 74 -13.55 9.33 4.28
N TYR A 75 -13.14 8.05 4.30
CA TYR A 75 -13.34 7.10 3.21
C TYR A 75 -14.80 7.05 2.73
N ALA A 76 -15.76 6.97 3.65
CA ALA A 76 -17.18 6.94 3.30
C ALA A 76 -17.64 8.24 2.60
N GLU A 77 -17.08 9.40 2.98
CA GLU A 77 -17.36 10.68 2.31
C GLU A 77 -16.74 10.70 0.91
N ALA A 78 -15.51 10.22 0.75
CA ALA A 78 -14.86 10.12 -0.54
C ALA A 78 -15.68 9.30 -1.53
N LEU A 79 -16.13 8.12 -1.13
CA LEU A 79 -16.99 7.27 -1.96
C LEU A 79 -18.34 7.92 -2.26
N LYS A 80 -18.98 8.54 -1.27
CA LYS A 80 -20.28 9.19 -1.45
C LYS A 80 -20.22 10.37 -2.42
N LYS A 81 -19.18 11.21 -2.30
CA LYS A 81 -19.09 12.47 -3.02
C LYS A 81 -18.39 12.35 -4.37
N TYR A 82 -17.33 11.55 -4.42
CA TYR A 82 -16.45 11.45 -5.59
C TYR A 82 -16.52 10.09 -6.28
N GLN A 83 -17.20 9.09 -5.69
CA GLN A 83 -17.33 7.70 -6.19
C GLN A 83 -15.97 7.00 -6.33
N THR A 84 -14.97 7.44 -5.59
CA THR A 84 -13.62 6.88 -5.56
C THR A 84 -12.91 7.23 -4.26
N GLU A 85 -12.00 6.38 -3.80
CA GLU A 85 -11.08 6.61 -2.69
C GLU A 85 -9.87 7.49 -3.06
N LYS A 86 -9.68 7.81 -4.34
CA LYS A 86 -8.60 8.66 -4.85
C LYS A 86 -9.13 9.80 -5.71
N PRO A 87 -9.80 10.79 -5.10
CA PRO A 87 -10.42 11.87 -5.82
C PRO A 87 -9.38 12.84 -6.42
N ASP A 88 -9.65 13.29 -7.63
CA ASP A 88 -8.97 14.44 -8.22
C ASP A 88 -9.70 15.73 -7.80
N LEU A 89 -9.07 16.48 -6.89
CA LEU A 89 -9.62 17.69 -6.30
C LEU A 89 -9.21 18.99 -7.02
N ARG A 90 -8.54 18.90 -8.17
CA ARG A 90 -8.17 20.08 -8.96
C ARG A 90 -9.41 20.85 -9.39
N GLN A 91 -9.30 22.17 -9.40
CA GLN A 91 -10.33 23.07 -9.93
C GLN A 91 -10.30 23.09 -11.46
N ASN A 92 -9.10 23.07 -12.03
CA ASN A 92 -8.87 22.94 -13.46
C ASN A 92 -8.04 21.70 -13.77
N LYS A 93 -8.71 20.63 -14.21
CA LYS A 93 -8.03 19.36 -14.50
C LYS A 93 -7.11 19.40 -15.71
N ASP A 94 -7.24 20.42 -16.55
CA ASP A 94 -6.40 20.61 -17.73
C ASP A 94 -5.13 21.42 -17.41
N ASP A 95 -5.01 21.98 -16.19
CA ASP A 95 -3.81 22.68 -15.77
C ASP A 95 -2.80 21.69 -15.15
N PRO A 96 -1.68 21.43 -15.81
CA PRO A 96 -0.65 20.52 -15.30
C PRO A 96 0.10 21.07 -14.08
N ASN A 97 -0.04 22.35 -13.77
CA ASN A 97 0.63 23.01 -12.66
C ASN A 97 -0.20 23.00 -11.37
N GLU A 98 -1.48 22.65 -11.46
CA GLU A 98 -2.34 22.52 -10.28
C GLU A 98 -2.12 21.20 -9.55
N LEU A 99 -1.68 21.26 -8.29
CA LEU A 99 -1.46 20.12 -7.42
C LEU A 99 -2.49 20.10 -6.30
N ALA A 100 -3.42 19.16 -6.35
CA ALA A 100 -4.49 18.95 -5.39
C ALA A 100 -4.22 17.72 -4.53
N PHE A 101 -3.61 17.92 -3.37
CA PHE A 101 -3.36 16.88 -2.39
C PHE A 101 -4.55 16.67 -1.45
N CYS A 102 -4.77 15.43 -1.02
CA CYS A 102 -5.64 15.11 0.11
C CYS A 102 -5.22 13.82 0.79
N PHE A 103 -5.66 13.65 2.05
CA PHE A 103 -5.57 12.39 2.76
C PHE A 103 -6.94 11.73 2.82
N ILE A 104 -6.99 10.42 2.59
CA ILE A 104 -8.17 9.61 2.85
C ILE A 104 -7.95 8.89 4.17
N VAL A 105 -8.88 9.09 5.09
CA VAL A 105 -8.78 8.61 6.47
C VAL A 105 -10.07 7.87 6.85
N ASP A 106 -10.13 7.35 8.07
CA ASP A 106 -11.32 6.71 8.60
C ASP A 106 -11.79 5.49 7.78
N TRP A 107 -10.84 4.68 7.37
CA TRP A 107 -11.06 3.47 6.61
C TRP A 107 -11.74 2.38 7.43
N PRO A 108 -12.63 1.55 6.83
CA PRO A 108 -13.04 0.30 7.44
C PRO A 108 -11.83 -0.55 7.80
N LEU A 109 -11.84 -1.19 8.96
CA LEU A 109 -10.74 -2.08 9.37
C LEU A 109 -10.79 -3.41 8.60
N PHE A 110 -12.01 -3.90 8.34
CA PHE A 110 -12.26 -5.17 7.68
C PHE A 110 -13.31 -5.03 6.57
N GLU A 111 -13.24 -5.95 5.63
CA GLU A 111 -14.29 -6.22 4.65
C GLU A 111 -14.72 -7.70 4.70
N TRP A 112 -16.00 -7.97 4.40
CA TRP A 112 -16.51 -9.32 4.42
C TRP A 112 -16.25 -10.04 3.11
N ASN A 113 -15.39 -11.06 3.13
CA ASN A 113 -15.16 -11.96 2.02
C ASN A 113 -16.30 -13.00 1.93
N LYS A 114 -17.16 -12.86 0.91
CA LYS A 114 -18.33 -13.74 0.72
C LYS A 114 -17.94 -15.14 0.27
N GLU A 115 -16.83 -15.27 -0.48
CA GLU A 115 -16.37 -16.55 -1.02
C GLU A 115 -15.75 -17.42 0.07
N GLU A 116 -14.85 -16.83 0.86
CA GLU A 116 -14.18 -17.52 1.96
C GLU A 116 -14.95 -17.49 3.28
N ARG A 117 -16.06 -16.72 3.34
CA ARG A 117 -16.94 -16.56 4.50
C ARG A 117 -16.20 -16.14 5.76
N ARG A 118 -15.28 -15.19 5.61
CA ARG A 118 -14.48 -14.62 6.70
C ARG A 118 -14.32 -13.10 6.52
N TRP A 119 -13.79 -12.46 7.55
CA TRP A 119 -13.32 -11.08 7.46
C TRP A 119 -11.92 -11.06 6.86
N ASP A 120 -11.70 -10.23 5.85
CA ASP A 120 -10.37 -9.89 5.35
C ASP A 120 -10.00 -8.48 5.84
N PRO A 121 -8.72 -8.20 6.11
CA PRO A 121 -8.29 -6.85 6.45
C PRO A 121 -8.44 -5.97 5.21
N ASN A 122 -8.93 -4.75 5.39
CA ASN A 122 -9.09 -3.83 4.25
C ASN A 122 -7.73 -3.45 3.64
N HIS A 123 -6.68 -3.31 4.47
CA HIS A 123 -5.31 -3.05 4.05
C HIS A 123 -4.36 -4.16 4.51
N HIS A 124 -3.93 -4.10 5.78
CA HIS A 124 -3.06 -5.14 6.35
C HIS A 124 -3.38 -5.42 7.82
N ILE A 125 -3.00 -6.61 8.27
CA ILE A 125 -3.34 -7.16 9.59
C ILE A 125 -2.68 -6.45 10.78
N PHE A 126 -1.79 -5.49 10.55
CA PHE A 126 -1.06 -4.75 11.59
C PHE A 126 -1.59 -3.32 11.80
N THR A 127 -2.59 -2.90 11.02
CA THR A 127 -3.22 -1.59 11.14
C THR A 127 -4.03 -1.52 12.43
N ALA A 128 -3.79 -0.48 13.23
CA ALA A 128 -4.53 -0.27 14.46
C ALA A 128 -6.00 0.10 14.19
N PRO A 129 -6.95 -0.49 14.92
CA PRO A 129 -8.31 0.03 15.01
C PRO A 129 -8.30 1.42 15.67
N LYS A 130 -9.31 2.23 15.40
CA LYS A 130 -9.56 3.40 16.24
C LYS A 130 -9.76 2.97 17.69
N PRO A 131 -9.25 3.73 18.69
CA PRO A 131 -9.35 3.34 20.09
C PRO A 131 -10.78 3.04 20.54
N GLU A 132 -11.74 3.84 20.10
CA GLU A 132 -13.16 3.69 20.39
C GLU A 132 -13.80 2.47 19.71
N HIS A 133 -13.17 1.90 18.69
CA HIS A 133 -13.64 0.75 17.93
C HIS A 133 -12.99 -0.59 18.31
N VAL A 134 -12.05 -0.60 19.25
CA VAL A 134 -11.37 -1.84 19.68
C VAL A 134 -12.37 -2.93 20.10
N ARG A 135 -13.42 -2.54 20.83
CA ARG A 135 -14.47 -3.49 21.26
C ARG A 135 -15.32 -4.03 20.11
N LEU A 136 -15.41 -3.31 19.01
CA LEU A 136 -16.18 -3.75 17.85
C LEU A 136 -15.53 -4.94 17.14
N ILE A 137 -14.23 -5.18 17.30
CA ILE A 137 -13.54 -6.35 16.77
C ILE A 137 -14.22 -7.64 17.23
N ASP A 138 -14.67 -7.69 18.49
CA ASP A 138 -15.32 -8.86 19.06
C ASP A 138 -16.83 -8.90 18.79
N THR A 139 -17.49 -7.76 18.60
CA THR A 139 -18.96 -7.66 18.59
C THR A 139 -19.57 -7.37 17.25
N ASP A 140 -18.93 -6.53 16.45
CA ASP A 140 -19.38 -6.12 15.11
C ASP A 140 -18.20 -5.64 14.24
N PRO A 141 -17.35 -6.55 13.76
CA PRO A 141 -16.13 -6.19 13.01
C PRO A 141 -16.39 -5.31 11.79
N GLY A 142 -17.56 -5.45 11.16
CA GLY A 142 -17.94 -4.68 9.97
C GLY A 142 -18.12 -3.18 10.24
N ARG A 143 -18.23 -2.76 11.51
CA ARG A 143 -18.31 -1.36 11.92
C ARG A 143 -17.01 -0.82 12.49
N ALA A 144 -15.99 -1.65 12.61
CA ALA A 144 -14.69 -1.21 13.10
C ALA A 144 -13.96 -0.40 12.02
N HIS A 145 -13.50 0.79 12.38
CA HIS A 145 -12.67 1.64 11.54
C HIS A 145 -11.23 1.64 12.05
N SER A 146 -10.32 1.92 11.14
CA SER A 146 -8.88 1.87 11.36
C SER A 146 -8.23 3.24 11.39
N LEU A 147 -6.98 3.28 11.83
CA LEU A 147 -6.06 4.41 11.70
C LEU A 147 -5.20 4.32 10.43
N GLN A 148 -5.76 3.72 9.37
CA GLN A 148 -5.21 3.76 8.02
C GLN A 148 -5.33 5.18 7.44
N HIS A 149 -4.39 5.55 6.60
CA HIS A 149 -4.43 6.78 5.82
C HIS A 149 -3.74 6.58 4.48
N ASP A 150 -4.37 7.08 3.43
CA ASP A 150 -3.80 7.14 2.10
C ASP A 150 -3.58 8.59 1.70
N PHE A 151 -2.56 8.84 0.92
CA PHE A 151 -2.21 10.17 0.42
C PHE A 151 -2.40 10.21 -1.08
N VAL A 152 -3.22 11.13 -1.51
CA VAL A 152 -3.68 11.24 -2.90
C VAL A 152 -3.24 12.57 -3.50
N LEU A 153 -2.75 12.53 -4.73
CA LEU A 153 -2.41 13.70 -5.56
C LEU A 153 -3.08 13.57 -6.93
N ASN A 154 -3.93 14.52 -7.29
CA ASN A 154 -4.54 14.62 -8.62
C ASN A 154 -5.20 13.31 -9.11
N GLY A 155 -5.84 12.55 -8.20
CA GLY A 155 -6.47 11.27 -8.52
C GLY A 155 -5.56 10.05 -8.45
N PHE A 156 -4.29 10.21 -8.11
CA PHE A 156 -3.34 9.12 -7.87
C PHE A 156 -3.14 8.92 -6.37
N GLU A 157 -3.32 7.69 -5.89
CA GLU A 157 -2.86 7.27 -4.57
C GLU A 157 -1.34 7.13 -4.62
N ILE A 158 -0.63 8.11 -4.05
CA ILE A 158 0.83 8.16 -4.10
C ILE A 158 1.50 7.56 -2.86
N ALA A 159 0.76 7.41 -1.78
CA ALA A 159 1.26 6.80 -0.55
C ALA A 159 0.14 6.18 0.28
N GLY A 160 0.49 5.21 1.10
CA GLY A 160 -0.37 4.63 2.12
C GLY A 160 0.40 4.37 3.41
N GLY A 161 -0.29 4.45 4.54
CA GLY A 161 0.29 4.24 5.85
C GLY A 161 -0.74 4.03 6.94
N SER A 162 -0.27 3.74 8.15
CA SER A 162 -1.17 3.55 9.29
C SER A 162 -0.46 3.76 10.62
N ILE A 163 -1.24 3.99 11.68
CA ILE A 163 -0.79 3.70 13.04
C ILE A 163 -0.90 2.20 13.27
N ARG A 164 0.09 1.63 13.96
CA ARG A 164 0.22 0.19 14.15
C ARG A 164 -0.41 -0.28 15.46
N ILE A 165 -0.84 -1.54 15.46
CA ILE A 165 -1.26 -2.22 16.67
C ILE A 165 -0.04 -2.36 17.58
N THR A 166 -0.19 -2.00 18.85
CA THR A 166 0.85 -2.13 19.88
C THR A 166 0.46 -3.12 20.98
N ASP A 167 -0.83 -3.46 21.08
CA ASP A 167 -1.35 -4.43 22.03
C ASP A 167 -1.35 -5.85 21.43
N PRO A 168 -0.55 -6.79 21.98
CA PRO A 168 -0.50 -8.16 21.49
C PRO A 168 -1.86 -8.87 21.52
N ALA A 169 -2.73 -8.54 22.50
CA ALA A 169 -4.04 -9.16 22.61
C ALA A 169 -4.98 -8.71 21.48
N VAL A 170 -4.91 -7.44 21.10
CA VAL A 170 -5.63 -6.92 19.93
C VAL A 170 -5.10 -7.56 18.65
N GLN A 171 -3.78 -7.72 18.53
CA GLN A 171 -3.17 -8.36 17.36
C GLN A 171 -3.55 -9.84 17.23
N GLU A 172 -3.55 -10.60 18.33
CA GLU A 172 -4.00 -12.01 18.31
C GLU A 172 -5.46 -12.13 17.85
N LYS A 173 -6.36 -11.25 18.34
CA LYS A 173 -7.76 -11.22 17.92
C LYS A 173 -7.93 -10.96 16.42
N ILE A 174 -7.18 -10.01 15.87
CA ILE A 174 -7.21 -9.72 14.44
C ILE A 174 -6.72 -10.92 13.64
N PHE A 175 -5.64 -11.59 14.06
CA PHE A 175 -5.18 -12.83 13.40
C PHE A 175 -6.28 -13.90 13.37
N GLU A 176 -6.94 -14.13 14.50
CA GLU A 176 -8.04 -15.10 14.58
C GLU A 176 -9.20 -14.74 13.66
N LEU A 177 -9.60 -13.46 13.64
CA LEU A 177 -10.71 -12.99 12.83
C LEU A 177 -10.48 -13.17 11.33
N VAL A 178 -9.25 -12.96 10.86
CA VAL A 178 -8.86 -13.15 9.45
C VAL A 178 -8.46 -14.58 9.12
N GLY A 179 -8.68 -15.52 10.04
CA GLY A 179 -8.48 -16.96 9.82
C GLY A 179 -7.03 -17.45 10.00
N ILE A 180 -6.15 -16.64 10.56
CA ILE A 180 -4.79 -17.07 10.91
C ILE A 180 -4.84 -17.78 12.27
N LYS A 181 -4.58 -19.08 12.28
CA LYS A 181 -4.57 -19.87 13.51
C LYS A 181 -3.49 -19.36 14.47
N LYS A 182 -3.77 -19.43 15.77
CA LYS A 182 -2.88 -18.90 16.83
C LYS A 182 -1.45 -19.44 16.73
N GLU A 183 -1.29 -20.74 16.48
CA GLU A 183 0.02 -21.37 16.31
C GLU A 183 0.74 -20.89 15.05
N GLU A 184 0.01 -20.76 13.96
CA GLU A 184 0.54 -20.25 12.69
C GLU A 184 0.95 -18.77 12.82
N GLY A 185 0.12 -17.95 13.42
CA GLY A 185 0.41 -16.54 13.68
C GLY A 185 1.65 -16.37 14.57
N ARG A 186 1.75 -17.16 15.63
CA ARG A 186 2.94 -17.16 16.49
C ARG A 186 4.19 -17.60 15.75
N HIS A 187 4.11 -18.63 14.91
CA HIS A 187 5.26 -19.08 14.15
C HIS A 187 5.72 -18.06 13.12
N LYS A 188 4.80 -17.52 12.33
CA LYS A 188 5.11 -16.52 11.28
C LYS A 188 5.59 -15.19 11.82
N PHE A 189 5.01 -14.73 12.93
CA PHE A 189 5.24 -13.38 13.49
C PHE A 189 5.91 -13.43 14.87
N GLN A 190 6.53 -14.54 15.24
CA GLN A 190 7.15 -14.73 16.54
C GLN A 190 8.11 -13.59 16.89
N HIS A 191 9.00 -13.23 15.99
CA HIS A 191 9.99 -12.16 16.19
C HIS A 191 9.35 -10.82 16.55
N MET A 192 8.21 -10.49 15.91
CA MET A 192 7.47 -9.26 16.18
C MET A 192 6.73 -9.34 17.52
N LEU A 193 6.00 -10.41 17.77
CA LEU A 193 5.25 -10.61 19.00
C LEU A 193 6.17 -10.69 20.23
N GLU A 194 7.34 -11.32 20.09
CA GLU A 194 8.37 -11.36 21.12
C GLU A 194 8.93 -9.95 21.39
N ALA A 195 9.27 -9.19 20.35
CA ALA A 195 9.69 -7.80 20.51
C ALA A 195 8.63 -6.95 21.22
N PHE A 196 7.35 -7.14 20.90
CA PHE A 196 6.25 -6.41 21.54
C PHE A 196 6.08 -6.74 23.02
N SER A 197 6.49 -7.95 23.47
CA SER A 197 6.43 -8.33 24.88
C SER A 197 7.36 -7.51 25.78
N PHE A 198 8.41 -6.90 25.22
CA PHE A 198 9.31 -5.99 25.93
C PHE A 198 8.80 -4.55 26.02
N GLY A 199 7.66 -4.27 25.39
CA GLY A 199 7.08 -2.95 25.29
C GLY A 199 7.36 -2.32 23.92
N VAL A 200 6.33 -1.76 23.31
CA VAL A 200 6.40 -1.10 22.03
C VAL A 200 5.79 0.30 22.13
N PRO A 201 6.47 1.35 21.66
CA PRO A 201 5.90 2.68 21.65
C PRO A 201 4.73 2.75 20.67
N PRO A 202 3.75 3.66 20.86
CA PRO A 202 2.84 4.03 19.79
C PRO A 202 3.66 4.42 18.57
N HIS A 203 3.40 3.81 17.42
CA HIS A 203 4.18 4.05 16.22
C HIS A 203 3.33 3.92 14.98
N GLY A 204 3.80 4.51 13.91
CA GLY A 204 3.19 4.46 12.61
C GLY A 204 4.02 5.24 11.61
N GLY A 205 3.60 5.17 10.37
CA GLY A 205 4.32 5.81 9.29
C GLY A 205 3.57 5.77 7.98
N ILE A 206 4.27 6.09 6.92
CA ILE A 206 3.74 6.14 5.57
C ILE A 206 4.82 5.77 4.56
N ALA A 207 4.45 5.02 3.54
CA ALA A 207 5.32 4.64 2.43
C ALA A 207 4.86 5.34 1.15
N ILE A 208 5.68 6.26 0.64
CA ILE A 208 5.40 7.05 -0.55
C ILE A 208 6.03 6.37 -1.75
N GLY A 209 5.23 5.98 -2.74
CA GLY A 209 5.73 5.43 -4.00
C GLY A 209 6.43 6.51 -4.82
N LEU A 210 7.78 6.48 -4.85
CA LEU A 210 8.58 7.50 -5.52
C LEU A 210 8.21 7.61 -7.00
N ASP A 211 8.16 6.48 -7.69
CA ASP A 211 7.84 6.45 -9.12
C ASP A 211 6.40 6.93 -9.37
N ARG A 212 5.46 6.53 -8.50
CA ARG A 212 4.05 6.90 -8.65
C ARG A 212 3.78 8.38 -8.38
N MET A 213 4.46 8.98 -7.38
CA MET A 213 4.30 10.40 -7.10
C MET A 213 4.84 11.29 -8.23
N LEU A 214 5.84 10.82 -8.98
CA LEU A 214 6.41 11.55 -10.11
C LEU A 214 5.42 11.68 -11.28
N ILE A 215 4.48 10.75 -11.46
CA ILE A 215 3.48 10.83 -12.53
C ILE A 215 2.73 12.17 -12.49
N PRO A 216 1.94 12.48 -11.46
CA PRO A 216 1.22 13.75 -11.41
C PRO A 216 2.14 14.97 -11.17
N LEU A 217 3.28 14.81 -10.51
CA LEU A 217 4.24 15.92 -10.31
C LEU A 217 4.86 16.38 -11.63
N LEU A 218 5.07 15.50 -12.59
CA LEU A 218 5.62 15.82 -13.90
C LEU A 218 4.53 16.05 -14.96
N GLY A 219 3.24 15.87 -14.60
CA GLY A 219 2.13 16.00 -15.53
C GLY A 219 2.01 14.81 -16.50
N GLU A 220 2.59 13.67 -16.13
CA GLU A 220 2.55 12.45 -16.93
C GLU A 220 1.30 11.62 -16.60
N THR A 221 0.98 10.68 -17.47
CA THR A 221 -0.20 9.82 -17.34
C THR A 221 0.14 8.36 -17.05
N ASN A 222 1.42 8.01 -17.19
CA ASN A 222 1.86 6.62 -17.10
C ASN A 222 3.22 6.53 -16.40
N LEU A 223 3.35 5.54 -15.54
CA LEU A 223 4.57 5.25 -14.79
C LEU A 223 5.79 5.00 -15.71
N ARG A 224 5.58 4.49 -16.91
CA ARG A 224 6.66 4.22 -17.87
C ARG A 224 7.41 5.47 -18.33
N GLU A 225 6.77 6.64 -18.23
CA GLU A 225 7.39 7.92 -18.59
C GLU A 225 8.34 8.43 -17.51
N VAL A 226 8.23 7.90 -16.28
CA VAL A 226 9.02 8.38 -15.13
C VAL A 226 10.04 7.37 -14.61
N ILE A 227 10.16 6.20 -15.25
CA ILE A 227 11.17 5.18 -14.90
C ILE A 227 12.10 4.91 -16.10
N ALA A 228 13.41 4.72 -15.79
CA ALA A 228 14.44 4.60 -16.82
C ALA A 228 14.35 3.32 -17.67
N PHE A 229 13.88 2.19 -17.08
CA PHE A 229 13.84 0.88 -17.72
C PHE A 229 12.47 0.21 -17.51
N PRO A 230 11.40 0.73 -18.15
CA PRO A 230 10.06 0.20 -17.96
C PRO A 230 9.93 -1.19 -18.58
N LYS A 231 9.25 -2.07 -17.85
CA LYS A 231 8.86 -3.40 -18.36
C LYS A 231 7.54 -3.31 -19.13
N THR A 232 7.30 -4.29 -19.98
CA THR A 232 6.00 -4.48 -20.65
C THR A 232 4.93 -4.92 -19.64
N GLY A 233 3.65 -4.86 -20.04
CA GLY A 233 2.54 -5.30 -19.19
C GLY A 233 2.57 -6.78 -18.80
N ASP A 234 3.33 -7.61 -19.51
CA ASP A 234 3.60 -9.01 -19.20
C ASP A 234 4.97 -9.23 -18.51
N GLY A 235 5.57 -8.15 -18.01
CA GLY A 235 6.79 -8.21 -17.19
C GLY A 235 8.09 -8.39 -17.94
N ARG A 236 8.11 -8.23 -19.27
CA ARG A 236 9.32 -8.39 -20.08
C ARG A 236 10.13 -7.09 -20.16
N ASP A 237 11.43 -7.24 -20.06
CA ASP A 237 12.39 -6.21 -20.40
C ASP A 237 12.81 -6.41 -21.87
N LEU A 238 12.37 -5.52 -22.74
CA LEU A 238 12.64 -5.62 -24.18
C LEU A 238 14.07 -5.24 -24.54
N MET A 239 14.77 -4.49 -23.68
CA MET A 239 16.14 -4.03 -23.92
C MET A 239 17.14 -5.18 -23.79
N VAL A 240 16.95 -6.04 -22.80
CA VAL A 240 17.83 -7.19 -22.53
C VAL A 240 17.20 -8.54 -22.87
N GLY A 241 15.96 -8.55 -23.39
CA GLY A 241 15.24 -9.76 -23.76
C GLY A 241 14.91 -10.67 -22.57
N ALA A 242 14.69 -10.08 -21.40
CA ALA A 242 14.34 -10.84 -20.18
C ALA A 242 12.80 -10.96 -20.01
N PRO A 243 12.30 -12.05 -19.37
CA PRO A 243 13.02 -13.23 -18.93
C PRO A 243 13.46 -14.13 -20.10
N SER A 244 14.58 -14.82 -19.92
CA SER A 244 15.08 -15.81 -20.87
C SER A 244 15.17 -17.19 -20.22
N SER A 245 15.14 -18.25 -21.06
CA SER A 245 15.26 -19.62 -20.58
C SER A 245 16.65 -19.92 -20.02
N LEU A 246 16.72 -20.66 -18.95
CA LEU A 246 17.96 -21.24 -18.44
C LEU A 246 18.25 -22.57 -19.19
N SER A 247 19.52 -22.87 -19.40
CA SER A 247 19.93 -24.16 -19.94
C SER A 247 19.67 -25.27 -18.92
N GLU A 248 19.40 -26.51 -19.38
CA GLU A 248 19.23 -27.66 -18.50
C GLU A 248 20.46 -27.94 -17.63
N GLN A 249 21.65 -27.61 -18.13
CA GLN A 249 22.89 -27.71 -17.37
C GLN A 249 22.85 -26.81 -16.14
N LYS A 250 22.42 -25.54 -16.32
CA LYS A 250 22.27 -24.57 -15.21
C LYS A 250 21.21 -24.98 -14.20
N LEU A 251 20.10 -25.54 -14.66
CA LEU A 251 19.07 -26.06 -13.77
C LEU A 251 19.61 -27.20 -12.90
N ARG A 252 20.37 -28.15 -13.48
CA ARG A 252 21.01 -29.23 -12.74
C ARG A 252 22.06 -28.74 -11.75
N GLU A 253 22.89 -27.77 -12.12
CA GLU A 253 23.87 -27.14 -11.21
C GLU A 253 23.17 -26.52 -9.97
N LEU A 254 21.96 -25.99 -10.14
CA LEU A 254 21.15 -25.40 -9.06
C LEU A 254 20.29 -26.44 -8.30
N GLY A 255 20.30 -27.71 -8.69
CA GLY A 255 19.47 -28.73 -8.09
C GLY A 255 17.96 -28.57 -8.28
N ILE A 256 17.55 -27.91 -9.39
CA ILE A 256 16.15 -27.68 -9.75
C ILE A 256 15.82 -28.28 -11.11
N GLU A 257 14.54 -28.63 -11.31
CA GLU A 257 14.03 -29.08 -12.61
C GLU A 257 12.71 -28.36 -12.94
N VAL A 258 12.40 -28.23 -14.23
CA VAL A 258 11.13 -27.70 -14.69
C VAL A 258 10.07 -28.80 -14.63
N ILE A 259 9.08 -28.63 -13.76
CA ILE A 259 7.92 -29.52 -13.73
C ILE A 259 7.06 -29.20 -14.95
N LYS A 260 6.99 -30.15 -15.89
CA LYS A 260 6.05 -30.04 -17.02
C LYS A 260 4.63 -30.28 -16.49
N GLU A 261 3.79 -29.26 -16.50
CA GLU A 261 2.36 -29.46 -16.25
C GLU A 261 1.83 -30.55 -17.18
N LYS A 262 1.20 -31.56 -16.60
CA LYS A 262 0.42 -32.53 -17.39
C LYS A 262 -0.73 -31.75 -18.00
N THR A 263 -0.64 -31.42 -19.28
CA THR A 263 -1.74 -30.84 -20.04
C THR A 263 -2.94 -31.78 -19.91
N SER A 264 -3.91 -31.43 -19.06
CA SER A 264 -5.21 -32.08 -19.08
C SER A 264 -5.83 -31.84 -20.49
N PRO A 265 -6.38 -32.88 -21.13
CA PRO A 265 -6.94 -32.71 -22.48
C PRO A 265 -8.06 -31.67 -22.44
N LYS A 266 -7.84 -30.54 -23.14
CA LYS A 266 -8.88 -29.51 -23.32
C LYS A 266 -10.13 -30.19 -23.89
N ASN A 267 -11.20 -30.23 -23.10
CA ASN A 267 -12.54 -30.58 -23.54
C ASN A 267 -12.87 -29.67 -24.76
N LYS A 268 -12.81 -30.25 -25.93
CA LYS A 268 -13.36 -29.67 -27.16
C LYS A 268 -14.89 -29.62 -27.02
N GLN A 269 -15.41 -28.61 -26.35
CA GLN A 269 -16.82 -28.27 -26.52
C GLN A 269 -16.99 -27.68 -27.91
N THR A 270 -17.41 -28.53 -28.81
CA THR A 270 -17.98 -28.24 -30.11
C THR A 270 -19.09 -27.18 -29.97
N LYS A 271 -18.82 -25.95 -30.39
CA LYS A 271 -19.89 -25.04 -30.75
C LYS A 271 -20.59 -25.61 -31.99
N LYS A 272 -21.74 -26.21 -31.79
CA LYS A 272 -22.74 -26.40 -32.85
C LYS A 272 -23.73 -25.24 -32.77
N ARG A 273 -23.76 -24.51 -33.87
CA ARG A 273 -24.79 -23.59 -34.40
C ARG A 273 -25.42 -22.59 -33.45
#